data_e7060eddb14cf781a13e4b55ba67ce93
#
_entry.id   e7060eddb14cf781a13e4b55ba67ce93
#
_cell.length_a   1.000
_cell.length_b   1.000
_cell.length_c   1.000
_cell.angle_alpha   90.00
_cell.angle_beta   90.00
_cell.angle_gamma   90.00
#
_symmetry.space_group_name_H-M   'P 1'
#
loop_
_entity.id
_entity.type
_entity.pdbx_description
1 polymer ?
#
loop_
_entity_poly.entity_id
_entity_poly.type
_entity_poly.pdbx_seq_one_letter_code
_entity_poly.pdbx_strand_id
1 'polypeptide(L)'
;MTVFVVTGARTGIGLEYIRQLGKEPSNIVVALVRDLKADITALKAIGLNSAASVYILECDISSETSLSNLIPQLVSSLGLDFKIDVLINNAAILHSHHETSLSLTAETLISHITTNVIGPAKVLQTLLTYLGPGAVVANISSGIGSLTMLSDGRIAAETTPYSISKAALNMLTVHQAKQLEGKAKVVCVDPGHVKTVMGGPSAVLEIADSAKGVLTLLASLKVEDNGKFLLYNDAELLW
;
A
#
# COMPACT_ATOMS: atom_id res chain seq x y z
N MET A 1 -21.42 3.30 -4.06
CA MET A 1 -20.81 2.37 -3.09
C MET A 1 -19.44 2.00 -3.63
N THR A 2 -18.38 2.29 -2.88
CA THR A 2 -16.98 2.04 -3.31
C THR A 2 -16.33 1.09 -2.32
N VAL A 3 -15.76 -0.01 -2.82
CA VAL A 3 -15.10 -1.03 -2.01
C VAL A 3 -13.60 -0.81 -2.01
N PHE A 4 -13.05 -0.52 -0.84
CA PHE A 4 -11.63 -0.34 -0.60
C PHE A 4 -11.03 -1.55 0.11
N VAL A 5 -9.88 -2.02 -0.33
CA VAL A 5 -9.07 -3.01 0.37
C VAL A 5 -7.71 -2.38 0.69
N VAL A 6 -7.34 -2.34 1.95
CA VAL A 6 -6.10 -1.69 2.43
C VAL A 6 -5.26 -2.68 3.20
N THR A 7 -4.05 -2.97 2.75
CA THR A 7 -3.10 -3.81 3.49
C THR A 7 -2.31 -2.99 4.51
N GLY A 8 -1.90 -3.60 5.63
CA GLY A 8 -1.14 -2.92 6.68
C GLY A 8 -1.94 -1.85 7.42
N ALA A 9 -3.25 -2.09 7.61
CA ALA A 9 -4.20 -1.12 8.17
C ALA A 9 -4.09 -0.92 9.69
N ARG A 10 -3.19 -1.63 10.40
CA ARG A 10 -3.12 -1.61 11.86
C ARG A 10 -2.58 -0.30 12.43
N THR A 11 -1.64 0.34 11.77
CA THR A 11 -0.91 1.52 12.28
C THR A 11 -0.55 2.50 11.16
N GLY A 12 -0.07 3.67 11.53
CA GLY A 12 0.51 4.65 10.60
C GLY A 12 -0.47 5.11 9.53
N ILE A 13 0.02 5.23 8.29
CA ILE A 13 -0.76 5.73 7.15
C ILE A 13 -1.93 4.80 6.84
N GLY A 14 -1.72 3.47 6.94
CA GLY A 14 -2.78 2.49 6.70
C GLY A 14 -3.97 2.64 7.64
N LEU A 15 -3.72 2.87 8.94
CA LEU A 15 -4.77 3.15 9.92
C LEU A 15 -5.51 4.45 9.60
N GLU A 16 -4.80 5.46 9.16
CA GLU A 16 -5.38 6.75 8.79
C GLU A 16 -6.23 6.65 7.51
N TYR A 17 -5.84 5.83 6.53
CA TYR A 17 -6.72 5.53 5.39
C TYR A 17 -8.08 5.00 5.87
N ILE A 18 -8.09 4.03 6.79
CA ILE A 18 -9.34 3.48 7.33
C ILE A 18 -10.16 4.57 8.03
N ARG A 19 -9.50 5.45 8.81
CA ARG A 19 -10.18 6.57 9.49
C ARG A 19 -10.84 7.54 8.51
N GLN A 20 -10.15 7.89 7.43
CA GLN A 20 -10.68 8.84 6.45
C GLN A 20 -11.75 8.23 5.57
N LEU A 21 -11.52 7.01 5.05
CA LEU A 21 -12.49 6.27 4.25
C LEU A 21 -13.75 5.92 5.02
N GLY A 22 -13.62 5.70 6.33
CA GLY A 22 -14.74 5.41 7.24
C GLY A 22 -15.72 6.56 7.44
N LYS A 23 -15.39 7.79 7.01
CA LYS A 23 -16.29 8.95 7.13
C LYS A 23 -17.40 8.96 6.07
N GLU A 24 -17.22 8.29 4.95
CA GLU A 24 -18.16 8.28 3.84
C GLU A 24 -19.09 7.06 3.96
N PRO A 25 -20.41 7.25 4.23
CA PRO A 25 -21.34 6.13 4.48
C PRO A 25 -21.50 5.16 3.31
N SER A 26 -21.22 5.61 2.09
CA SER A 26 -21.33 4.79 0.88
C SER A 26 -20.14 3.84 0.68
N ASN A 27 -19.08 3.97 1.49
CA ASN A 27 -17.89 3.12 1.38
C ASN A 27 -18.06 1.78 2.11
N ILE A 28 -17.44 0.77 1.54
CA ILE A 28 -17.09 -0.49 2.21
C ILE A 28 -15.57 -0.53 2.31
N VAL A 29 -15.05 -0.68 3.53
CA VAL A 29 -13.61 -0.61 3.80
C VAL A 29 -13.14 -1.92 4.41
N VAL A 30 -12.27 -2.64 3.71
CA VAL A 30 -11.63 -3.85 4.21
C VAL A 30 -10.22 -3.50 4.69
N ALA A 31 -10.04 -3.57 5.99
CA ALA A 31 -8.78 -3.31 6.68
C ALA A 31 -8.03 -4.64 6.89
N LEU A 32 -6.98 -4.89 6.10
CA LEU A 32 -6.16 -6.09 6.23
C LEU A 32 -5.03 -5.85 7.22
N VAL A 33 -4.97 -6.69 8.25
CA VAL A 33 -3.93 -6.68 9.28
C VAL A 33 -3.17 -8.00 9.28
N ARG A 34 -1.87 -7.97 9.58
CA ARG A 34 -1.02 -9.17 9.57
C ARG A 34 -1.46 -10.21 10.58
N ASP A 35 -1.91 -9.78 11.77
CA ASP A 35 -2.28 -10.62 12.90
C ASP A 35 -3.39 -9.94 13.71
N LEU A 36 -4.52 -10.61 13.86
CA LEU A 36 -5.67 -10.14 14.67
C LEU A 36 -5.41 -10.24 16.18
N LYS A 37 -4.40 -11.01 16.61
CA LYS A 37 -3.99 -11.12 18.04
C LYS A 37 -3.12 -9.94 18.47
N ALA A 38 -2.54 -9.19 17.51
CA ALA A 38 -1.83 -7.95 17.81
C ALA A 38 -2.80 -6.88 18.35
N ASP A 39 -2.25 -5.83 18.96
CA ASP A 39 -3.09 -4.71 19.39
C ASP A 39 -3.69 -3.97 18.18
N ILE A 40 -4.99 -4.14 18.00
CA ILE A 40 -5.83 -3.49 16.99
C ILE A 40 -6.92 -2.60 17.60
N THR A 41 -6.75 -2.20 18.87
CA THR A 41 -7.74 -1.41 19.62
C THR A 41 -8.11 -0.12 18.88
N ALA A 42 -7.12 0.63 18.40
CA ALA A 42 -7.36 1.86 17.64
C ALA A 42 -8.15 1.60 16.34
N LEU A 43 -7.84 0.53 15.62
CA LEU A 43 -8.54 0.16 14.39
C LEU A 43 -9.98 -0.27 14.67
N LYS A 44 -10.21 -1.06 15.73
CA LYS A 44 -11.57 -1.43 16.18
C LYS A 44 -12.39 -0.20 16.57
N ALA A 45 -11.79 0.75 17.30
CA ALA A 45 -12.46 1.99 17.67
C ALA A 45 -12.87 2.84 16.44
N ILE A 46 -12.01 2.88 15.41
CA ILE A 46 -12.37 3.53 14.15
C ILE A 46 -13.53 2.80 13.50
N GLY A 47 -13.49 1.48 13.38
CA GLY A 47 -14.55 0.69 12.76
C GLY A 47 -15.91 0.91 13.43
N LEU A 48 -15.95 0.92 14.77
CA LEU A 48 -17.17 1.13 15.54
C LEU A 48 -17.77 2.55 15.37
N ASN A 49 -16.93 3.56 15.11
CA ASN A 49 -17.35 4.95 14.97
C ASN A 49 -17.42 5.43 13.52
N SER A 50 -17.21 4.53 12.55
CA SER A 50 -17.27 4.85 11.13
C SER A 50 -18.72 4.95 10.65
N ALA A 51 -18.97 5.86 9.71
CA ALA A 51 -20.21 5.90 8.96
C ALA A 51 -20.24 4.81 7.87
N ALA A 52 -19.09 4.43 7.35
CA ALA A 52 -18.89 3.33 6.40
C ALA A 52 -18.97 1.95 7.08
N SER A 53 -19.19 0.91 6.27
CA SER A 53 -18.98 -0.48 6.70
C SER A 53 -17.51 -0.82 6.72
N VAL A 54 -16.94 -1.12 7.91
CA VAL A 54 -15.52 -1.47 8.08
C VAL A 54 -15.38 -2.92 8.51
N TYR A 55 -14.65 -3.70 7.72
CA TYR A 55 -14.32 -5.10 7.99
C TYR A 55 -12.83 -5.22 8.30
N ILE A 56 -12.49 -5.86 9.42
CA ILE A 56 -11.09 -6.09 9.83
C ILE A 56 -10.80 -7.56 9.62
N LEU A 57 -9.90 -7.87 8.68
CA LEU A 57 -9.56 -9.25 8.31
C LEU A 57 -8.07 -9.50 8.47
N GLU A 58 -7.72 -10.78 8.73
CA GLU A 58 -6.32 -11.19 8.85
C GLU A 58 -5.74 -11.50 7.47
N CYS A 59 -4.61 -10.86 7.15
CA CYS A 59 -3.83 -11.17 5.98
C CYS A 59 -2.36 -10.78 6.22
N ASP A 60 -1.52 -11.79 6.49
CA ASP A 60 -0.07 -11.64 6.37
C ASP A 60 0.30 -11.80 4.89
N ILE A 61 0.67 -10.68 4.25
CA ILE A 61 0.98 -10.64 2.82
C ILE A 61 2.26 -11.41 2.45
N SER A 62 3.06 -11.80 3.44
CA SER A 62 4.26 -12.64 3.26
C SER A 62 3.99 -14.14 3.41
N SER A 63 2.76 -14.52 3.77
CA SER A 63 2.36 -15.90 4.01
C SER A 63 1.38 -16.40 2.95
N GLU A 64 1.76 -17.43 2.19
CA GLU A 64 0.88 -18.06 1.19
C GLU A 64 -0.40 -18.64 1.81
N THR A 65 -0.29 -19.23 3.02
CA THR A 65 -1.44 -19.74 3.75
C THR A 65 -2.40 -18.63 4.15
N SER A 66 -1.88 -17.48 4.60
CA SER A 66 -2.72 -16.34 4.95
C SER A 66 -3.42 -15.76 3.71
N LEU A 67 -2.70 -15.65 2.60
CA LEU A 67 -3.26 -15.18 1.32
C LEU A 67 -4.34 -16.12 0.78
N SER A 68 -4.16 -17.44 0.88
CA SER A 68 -5.19 -18.39 0.42
C SER A 68 -6.48 -18.32 1.26
N ASN A 69 -6.39 -17.91 2.52
CA ASN A 69 -7.54 -17.68 3.39
C ASN A 69 -8.23 -16.32 3.20
N LEU A 70 -7.67 -15.42 2.40
CA LEU A 70 -8.22 -14.06 2.22
C LEU A 70 -9.58 -14.09 1.50
N ILE A 71 -9.70 -14.85 0.41
CA ILE A 71 -10.97 -14.92 -0.35
C ILE A 71 -12.12 -15.50 0.48
N PRO A 72 -11.98 -16.62 1.21
CA PRO A 72 -13.01 -17.09 2.12
C PRO A 72 -13.48 -16.05 3.14
N GLN A 73 -12.57 -15.27 3.71
CA GLN A 73 -12.90 -14.19 4.64
C GLN A 73 -13.68 -13.05 3.96
N LEU A 74 -13.25 -12.63 2.75
CA LEU A 74 -13.94 -11.60 1.98
C LEU A 74 -15.35 -12.04 1.57
N VAL A 75 -15.51 -13.26 1.07
CA VAL A 75 -16.82 -13.83 0.72
C VAL A 75 -17.75 -13.89 1.94
N SER A 76 -17.23 -14.32 3.09
CA SER A 76 -18.00 -14.34 4.34
C SER A 76 -18.44 -12.95 4.79
N SER A 77 -17.65 -11.92 4.51
CA SER A 77 -17.91 -10.55 4.96
C SER A 77 -18.76 -9.74 3.98
N LEU A 78 -18.57 -9.94 2.66
CA LEU A 78 -19.11 -9.07 1.61
C LEU A 78 -20.12 -9.80 0.69
N GLY A 79 -20.22 -11.12 0.78
CA GLY A 79 -21.02 -11.95 -0.14
C GLY A 79 -20.18 -12.42 -1.34
N LEU A 80 -20.80 -13.17 -2.26
CA LEU A 80 -20.10 -13.79 -3.40
C LEU A 80 -19.78 -12.82 -4.54
N ASP A 81 -20.62 -11.80 -4.73
CA ASP A 81 -20.60 -10.94 -5.92
C ASP A 81 -19.88 -9.60 -5.69
N PHE A 82 -19.10 -9.48 -4.61
CA PHE A 82 -18.39 -8.23 -4.34
C PHE A 82 -17.36 -7.91 -5.44
N LYS A 83 -17.17 -6.62 -5.67
CA LYS A 83 -16.10 -6.11 -6.54
C LYS A 83 -15.28 -5.08 -5.78
N ILE A 84 -13.98 -5.11 -6.00
CA ILE A 84 -13.02 -4.18 -5.38
C ILE A 84 -12.79 -3.03 -6.35
N ASP A 85 -13.08 -1.82 -5.91
CA ASP A 85 -12.86 -0.61 -6.69
C ASP A 85 -11.46 -0.05 -6.49
N VAL A 86 -10.94 -0.16 -5.24
CA VAL A 86 -9.60 0.37 -4.91
C VAL A 86 -8.85 -0.63 -4.02
N LEU A 87 -7.69 -1.08 -4.48
CA LEU A 87 -6.72 -1.84 -3.70
C LEU A 87 -5.54 -0.94 -3.35
N ILE A 88 -5.27 -0.75 -2.05
CA ILE A 88 -4.11 -0.02 -1.55
C ILE A 88 -3.13 -1.01 -0.90
N ASN A 89 -2.08 -1.38 -1.62
CA ASN A 89 -0.96 -2.16 -1.14
C ASN A 89 -0.04 -1.25 -0.31
N ASN A 90 -0.41 -1.06 0.97
CA ASN A 90 0.30 -0.17 1.89
C ASN A 90 1.23 -0.92 2.85
N ALA A 91 1.00 -2.19 3.14
CA ALA A 91 1.85 -2.96 4.03
C ALA A 91 3.30 -3.00 3.53
N ALA A 92 4.23 -2.65 4.40
CA ALA A 92 5.65 -2.69 4.12
C ALA A 92 6.46 -2.86 5.41
N ILE A 93 7.71 -3.26 5.27
CA ILE A 93 8.71 -3.25 6.34
C ILE A 93 9.88 -2.34 5.96
N LEU A 94 10.49 -1.76 6.98
CA LEU A 94 11.77 -1.08 6.91
C LEU A 94 12.56 -1.46 8.16
N HIS A 95 13.54 -2.32 7.99
CA HIS A 95 14.48 -2.76 9.01
C HIS A 95 15.89 -2.34 8.62
N SER A 96 16.80 -2.36 9.57
CA SER A 96 18.23 -2.14 9.31
C SER A 96 18.51 -0.81 8.59
N HIS A 97 18.07 0.29 9.21
CA HIS A 97 18.23 1.66 8.68
C HIS A 97 19.67 2.05 8.31
N HIS A 98 20.67 1.29 8.79
CA HIS A 98 22.08 1.61 8.60
C HIS A 98 22.78 0.70 7.58
N GLU A 99 22.06 -0.27 6.99
CA GLU A 99 22.66 -1.13 5.96
C GLU A 99 22.82 -0.35 4.64
N THR A 100 24.08 -0.29 4.20
CA THR A 100 24.48 0.30 2.92
C THR A 100 24.72 -0.78 1.87
N SER A 101 24.99 -0.40 0.63
CA SER A 101 25.37 -1.35 -0.44
C SER A 101 26.64 -2.14 -0.14
N LEU A 102 27.47 -1.65 0.78
CA LEU A 102 28.74 -2.29 1.18
C LEU A 102 28.61 -3.16 2.45
N SER A 103 27.44 -3.15 3.11
CA SER A 103 27.21 -3.89 4.37
C SER A 103 25.90 -4.67 4.41
N LEU A 104 25.04 -4.59 3.38
CA LEU A 104 23.75 -5.26 3.35
C LEU A 104 23.91 -6.79 3.47
N THR A 105 22.97 -7.42 4.17
CA THR A 105 22.91 -8.87 4.29
C THR A 105 21.86 -9.47 3.35
N ALA A 106 22.06 -10.72 2.92
CA ALA A 106 21.07 -11.44 2.13
C ALA A 106 19.75 -11.59 2.88
N GLU A 107 19.79 -11.85 4.19
CA GLU A 107 18.62 -12.01 5.05
C GLU A 107 17.76 -10.75 5.04
N THR A 108 18.36 -9.58 5.26
CA THR A 108 17.64 -8.30 5.27
C THR A 108 17.06 -7.99 3.91
N LEU A 109 17.80 -8.18 2.84
CA LEU A 109 17.31 -7.93 1.49
C LEU A 109 16.15 -8.87 1.12
N ILE A 110 16.26 -10.17 1.39
CA ILE A 110 15.22 -11.17 1.12
C ILE A 110 13.94 -10.81 1.90
N SER A 111 14.06 -10.42 3.18
CA SER A 111 12.93 -10.00 4.00
C SER A 111 12.19 -8.81 3.38
N HIS A 112 12.92 -7.77 2.93
CA HIS A 112 12.32 -6.61 2.27
C HIS A 112 11.68 -6.98 0.93
N ILE A 113 12.32 -7.79 0.09
CA ILE A 113 11.75 -8.24 -1.19
C ILE A 113 10.48 -9.08 -0.94
N THR A 114 10.52 -10.00 0.02
CA THR A 114 9.37 -10.85 0.34
C THR A 114 8.16 -10.01 0.73
N THR A 115 8.33 -9.05 1.63
CA THR A 115 7.20 -8.26 2.15
C THR A 115 6.82 -7.13 1.19
N ASN A 116 7.80 -6.34 0.71
CA ASN A 116 7.52 -5.10 0.00
C ASN A 116 7.25 -5.29 -1.50
N VAL A 117 7.61 -6.44 -2.08
CA VAL A 117 7.46 -6.71 -3.52
C VAL A 117 6.57 -7.93 -3.77
N ILE A 118 6.98 -9.10 -3.24
CA ILE A 118 6.22 -10.35 -3.44
C ILE A 118 4.85 -10.24 -2.77
N GLY A 119 4.75 -9.66 -1.58
CA GLY A 119 3.50 -9.43 -0.88
C GLY A 119 2.46 -8.69 -1.74
N PRO A 120 2.72 -7.46 -2.21
CA PRO A 120 1.82 -6.73 -3.11
C PRO A 120 1.48 -7.49 -4.40
N ALA A 121 2.46 -8.19 -4.99
CA ALA A 121 2.22 -9.02 -6.17
C ALA A 121 1.21 -10.14 -5.88
N LYS A 122 1.39 -10.85 -4.76
CA LYS A 122 0.52 -11.97 -4.36
C LYS A 122 -0.87 -11.48 -3.94
N VAL A 123 -0.98 -10.36 -3.23
CA VAL A 123 -2.28 -9.76 -2.90
C VAL A 123 -3.05 -9.43 -4.17
N LEU A 124 -2.43 -8.76 -5.15
CA LEU A 124 -3.09 -8.47 -6.42
C LEU A 124 -3.48 -9.75 -7.18
N GLN A 125 -2.60 -10.76 -7.25
CA GLN A 125 -2.90 -12.06 -7.87
C GLN A 125 -4.12 -12.74 -7.22
N THR A 126 -4.18 -12.74 -5.89
CA THR A 126 -5.30 -13.31 -5.12
C THR A 126 -6.62 -12.60 -5.40
N LEU A 127 -6.58 -11.27 -5.53
CA LEU A 127 -7.77 -10.43 -5.70
C LEU A 127 -8.14 -10.15 -7.16
N LEU A 128 -7.37 -10.63 -8.13
CA LEU A 128 -7.45 -10.22 -9.53
C LEU A 128 -8.85 -10.39 -10.16
N THR A 129 -9.53 -11.50 -9.89
CA THR A 129 -10.87 -11.79 -10.42
C THR A 129 -11.99 -11.02 -9.73
N TYR A 130 -11.66 -10.42 -8.60
CA TYR A 130 -12.57 -9.60 -7.79
C TYR A 130 -12.43 -8.10 -8.06
N LEU A 131 -11.45 -7.67 -8.86
CA LEU A 131 -11.36 -6.28 -9.28
C LEU A 131 -12.56 -5.89 -10.12
N GLY A 132 -13.17 -4.75 -9.79
CA GLY A 132 -14.24 -4.15 -10.58
C GLY A 132 -13.71 -3.52 -11.88
N PRO A 133 -14.59 -3.22 -12.85
CA PRO A 133 -14.21 -2.50 -14.06
C PRO A 133 -13.60 -1.13 -13.73
N GLY A 134 -12.41 -0.84 -14.25
CA GLY A 134 -11.71 0.43 -14.01
C GLY A 134 -11.14 0.58 -12.60
N ALA A 135 -11.03 -0.52 -11.83
CA ALA A 135 -10.45 -0.52 -10.49
C ALA A 135 -9.08 0.18 -10.44
N VAL A 136 -8.74 0.70 -9.28
CA VAL A 136 -7.44 1.31 -9.00
C VAL A 136 -6.62 0.39 -8.10
N VAL A 137 -5.38 0.15 -8.46
CA VAL A 137 -4.39 -0.54 -7.64
C VAL A 137 -3.26 0.44 -7.33
N ALA A 138 -3.12 0.82 -6.08
CA ALA A 138 -2.05 1.68 -5.59
C ALA A 138 -0.99 0.86 -4.85
N ASN A 139 0.20 0.79 -5.38
CA ASN A 139 1.35 0.25 -4.68
C ASN A 139 2.06 1.39 -3.95
N ILE A 140 1.98 1.41 -2.61
CA ILE A 140 2.63 2.45 -1.81
C ILE A 140 4.15 2.22 -1.80
N SER A 141 4.83 3.04 -2.58
CA SER A 141 6.27 3.03 -2.75
C SER A 141 6.95 4.10 -1.88
N SER A 142 8.04 4.67 -2.36
CA SER A 142 8.77 5.78 -1.74
C SER A 142 9.71 6.39 -2.77
N GLY A 143 9.94 7.71 -2.69
CA GLY A 143 10.98 8.39 -3.48
C GLY A 143 12.36 7.75 -3.32
N ILE A 144 12.61 7.08 -2.18
CA ILE A 144 13.85 6.35 -1.93
C ILE A 144 14.09 5.19 -2.90
N GLY A 145 13.05 4.71 -3.60
CA GLY A 145 13.14 3.73 -4.68
C GLY A 145 13.42 4.33 -6.06
N SER A 146 13.59 5.66 -6.16
CA SER A 146 13.92 6.34 -7.41
C SER A 146 15.42 6.29 -7.69
N LEU A 147 15.81 5.67 -8.78
CA LEU A 147 17.21 5.65 -9.24
C LEU A 147 17.71 7.06 -9.56
N THR A 148 16.85 7.86 -10.19
CA THR A 148 17.19 9.25 -10.55
C THR A 148 17.40 10.11 -9.31
N MET A 149 16.49 10.08 -8.33
CA MET A 149 16.59 10.90 -7.13
C MET A 149 17.79 10.50 -6.25
N LEU A 150 18.18 9.23 -6.27
CA LEU A 150 19.38 8.76 -5.59
C LEU A 150 20.65 9.23 -6.32
N SER A 151 20.70 9.10 -7.65
CA SER A 151 21.89 9.43 -8.44
C SER A 151 22.19 10.92 -8.49
N ASP A 152 21.16 11.78 -8.40
CA ASP A 152 21.33 13.25 -8.38
C ASP A 152 21.47 13.84 -6.97
N GLY A 153 21.52 13.00 -5.94
CA GLY A 153 21.79 13.41 -4.56
C GLY A 153 20.59 13.99 -3.80
N ARG A 154 19.37 13.93 -4.34
CA ARG A 154 18.16 14.35 -3.62
C ARG A 154 17.80 13.43 -2.45
N ILE A 155 18.28 12.21 -2.49
CA ILE A 155 18.08 11.18 -1.46
C ILE A 155 19.43 10.64 -1.03
N ALA A 156 19.63 10.43 0.27
CA ALA A 156 20.83 9.83 0.82
C ALA A 156 20.91 8.32 0.48
N ALA A 157 22.13 7.83 0.27
CA ALA A 157 22.41 6.41 -0.03
C ALA A 157 22.40 5.55 1.24
N GLU A 158 21.31 5.62 1.99
CA GLU A 158 21.06 4.87 3.22
C GLU A 158 19.94 3.85 3.00
N THR A 159 19.73 2.94 3.95
CA THR A 159 18.62 1.97 3.88
C THR A 159 18.59 1.17 2.56
N THR A 160 19.75 0.73 2.07
CA THR A 160 19.88 0.09 0.75
C THR A 160 18.90 -1.07 0.52
N PRO A 161 18.67 -2.02 1.46
CA PRO A 161 17.70 -3.11 1.24
C PRO A 161 16.28 -2.61 0.98
N TYR A 162 15.87 -1.54 1.69
CA TYR A 162 14.55 -0.92 1.50
C TYR A 162 14.48 -0.21 0.14
N SER A 163 15.50 0.59 -0.22
CA SER A 163 15.58 1.29 -1.50
C SER A 163 15.47 0.30 -2.68
N ILE A 164 16.22 -0.80 -2.64
CA ILE A 164 16.15 -1.87 -3.64
C ILE A 164 14.73 -2.45 -3.71
N SER A 165 14.10 -2.71 -2.57
CA SER A 165 12.74 -3.25 -2.56
C SER A 165 11.71 -2.28 -3.15
N LYS A 166 11.86 -0.97 -2.92
CA LYS A 166 10.95 0.03 -3.50
C LYS A 166 11.20 0.27 -4.99
N ALA A 167 12.45 0.22 -5.45
CA ALA A 167 12.76 0.22 -6.88
C ALA A 167 12.19 -1.04 -7.58
N ALA A 168 12.27 -2.21 -6.94
CA ALA A 168 11.66 -3.43 -7.46
C ALA A 168 10.12 -3.35 -7.47
N LEU A 169 9.48 -2.75 -6.46
CA LEU A 169 8.04 -2.48 -6.44
C LEU A 169 7.64 -1.50 -7.55
N ASN A 170 8.46 -0.49 -7.83
CA ASN A 170 8.26 0.43 -8.94
C ASN A 170 8.22 -0.34 -10.28
N MET A 171 9.21 -1.19 -10.53
CA MET A 171 9.26 -2.04 -11.71
C MET A 171 8.06 -3.00 -11.80
N LEU A 172 7.69 -3.65 -10.69
CA LEU A 172 6.50 -4.50 -10.61
C LEU A 172 5.23 -3.73 -11.00
N THR A 173 5.09 -2.48 -10.53
CA THR A 173 3.94 -1.62 -10.83
C THR A 173 3.80 -1.35 -12.33
N VAL A 174 4.91 -1.05 -13.01
CA VAL A 174 4.91 -0.83 -14.48
C VAL A 174 4.46 -2.10 -15.23
N HIS A 175 4.95 -3.28 -14.81
CA HIS A 175 4.51 -4.55 -15.39
C HIS A 175 3.02 -4.80 -15.15
N GLN A 176 2.53 -4.59 -13.92
CA GLN A 176 1.12 -4.76 -13.58
C GLN A 176 0.23 -3.79 -14.38
N ALA A 177 0.64 -2.52 -14.49
CA ALA A 177 -0.07 -1.51 -15.28
C ALA A 177 -0.21 -1.92 -16.74
N LYS A 178 0.86 -2.47 -17.33
CA LYS A 178 0.84 -2.93 -18.72
C LYS A 178 -0.03 -4.17 -18.92
N GLN A 179 0.03 -5.13 -17.99
CA GLN A 179 -0.76 -6.36 -18.04
C GLN A 179 -2.26 -6.15 -17.78
N LEU A 180 -2.60 -5.09 -17.03
CA LEU A 180 -3.99 -4.76 -16.68
C LEU A 180 -4.54 -3.57 -17.47
N GLU A 181 -3.86 -3.16 -18.54
CA GLU A 181 -4.31 -2.07 -19.42
C GLU A 181 -5.74 -2.31 -19.91
N GLY A 182 -6.60 -1.30 -19.77
CA GLY A 182 -8.03 -1.39 -20.09
C GLY A 182 -8.89 -2.12 -19.04
N LYS A 183 -8.29 -2.74 -18.02
CA LYS A 183 -9.02 -3.43 -16.93
C LYS A 183 -8.94 -2.69 -15.60
N ALA A 184 -7.76 -2.25 -15.23
CA ALA A 184 -7.52 -1.50 -14.01
C ALA A 184 -6.42 -0.45 -14.24
N LYS A 185 -6.38 0.58 -13.42
CA LYS A 185 -5.27 1.53 -13.32
C LYS A 185 -4.35 1.08 -12.20
N VAL A 186 -3.06 0.94 -12.48
CA VAL A 186 -2.06 0.56 -11.47
C VAL A 186 -1.02 1.67 -11.38
N VAL A 187 -0.81 2.21 -10.18
CA VAL A 187 0.13 3.31 -9.95
C VAL A 187 1.07 3.03 -8.79
N CYS A 188 2.28 3.57 -8.84
CA CYS A 188 3.16 3.72 -7.69
C CYS A 188 2.86 5.06 -7.01
N VAL A 189 2.78 5.06 -5.68
CA VAL A 189 2.55 6.28 -4.91
C VAL A 189 3.60 6.42 -3.81
N ASP A 190 4.30 7.54 -3.78
CA ASP A 190 5.08 7.97 -2.63
C ASP A 190 4.18 8.75 -1.68
N PRO A 191 3.96 8.28 -0.44
CA PRO A 191 3.13 8.98 0.53
C PRO A 191 3.81 10.20 1.16
N GLY A 192 5.06 10.50 0.77
CA GLY A 192 5.91 11.52 1.38
C GLY A 192 6.66 11.03 2.64
N HIS A 193 7.50 11.88 3.21
CA HIS A 193 8.23 11.58 4.46
C HIS A 193 7.34 11.84 5.68
N VAL A 194 6.60 10.82 6.09
CA VAL A 194 5.45 10.89 7.00
C VAL A 194 5.86 10.58 8.44
N LYS A 195 5.37 11.34 9.41
CA LYS A 195 5.59 11.20 10.86
C LYS A 195 4.99 9.92 11.43
N THR A 196 5.59 8.80 11.10
CA THR A 196 5.27 7.45 11.58
C THR A 196 6.48 6.84 12.28
N VAL A 197 6.31 5.70 12.93
CA VAL A 197 7.45 4.94 13.48
C VAL A 197 8.48 4.63 12.38
N MET A 198 8.01 4.28 11.18
CA MET A 198 8.88 3.98 10.02
C MET A 198 9.57 5.24 9.47
N GLY A 199 8.89 6.39 9.45
CA GLY A 199 9.45 7.64 8.94
C GLY A 199 10.51 8.27 9.85
N GLY A 200 10.51 7.88 11.13
CA GLY A 200 11.49 8.36 12.10
C GLY A 200 11.34 9.83 12.48
N PRO A 201 12.31 10.35 13.26
CA PRO A 201 12.21 11.69 13.85
C PRO A 201 12.41 12.85 12.87
N SER A 202 13.02 12.59 11.70
CA SER A 202 13.23 13.60 10.65
C SER A 202 12.02 13.79 9.73
N ALA A 203 10.97 12.99 9.90
CA ALA A 203 9.76 13.09 9.10
C ALA A 203 9.03 14.40 9.35
N VAL A 204 8.51 15.01 8.29
CA VAL A 204 7.93 16.37 8.33
C VAL A 204 6.43 16.39 8.03
N LEU A 205 5.92 15.40 7.28
CA LEU A 205 4.54 15.38 6.83
C LEU A 205 3.64 14.70 7.88
N GLU A 206 2.53 15.34 8.20
CA GLU A 206 1.54 14.74 9.11
C GLU A 206 0.86 13.53 8.45
N ILE A 207 0.53 12.51 9.26
CA ILE A 207 -0.10 11.28 8.77
C ILE A 207 -1.44 11.59 8.08
N ALA A 208 -2.21 12.51 8.65
CA ALA A 208 -3.53 12.89 8.13
C ALA A 208 -3.44 13.56 6.75
N ASP A 209 -2.44 14.42 6.54
CA ASP A 209 -2.24 15.14 5.29
C ASP A 209 -1.74 14.21 4.19
N SER A 210 -0.79 13.33 4.51
CA SER A 210 -0.33 12.28 3.60
C SER A 210 -1.49 11.39 3.14
N ALA A 211 -2.25 10.85 4.09
CA ALA A 211 -3.38 9.96 3.78
C ALA A 211 -4.45 10.66 2.94
N LYS A 212 -4.79 11.91 3.29
CA LYS A 212 -5.72 12.73 2.52
C LYS A 212 -5.23 12.94 1.09
N GLY A 213 -3.96 13.30 0.93
CA GLY A 213 -3.36 13.52 -0.38
C GLY A 213 -3.43 12.26 -1.25
N VAL A 214 -2.99 11.12 -0.72
CA VAL A 214 -3.06 9.84 -1.44
C VAL A 214 -4.49 9.48 -1.83
N LEU A 215 -5.46 9.56 -0.92
CA LEU A 215 -6.86 9.24 -1.22
C LEU A 215 -7.45 10.18 -2.27
N THR A 216 -7.11 11.48 -2.22
CA THR A 216 -7.52 12.46 -3.23
C THR A 216 -6.91 12.13 -4.59
N LEU A 217 -5.61 11.80 -4.64
CA LEU A 217 -4.91 11.37 -5.84
C LEU A 217 -5.60 10.14 -6.46
N LEU A 218 -5.85 9.09 -5.67
CA LEU A 218 -6.47 7.87 -6.18
C LEU A 218 -7.88 8.10 -6.74
N ALA A 219 -8.63 9.03 -6.18
CA ALA A 219 -9.96 9.39 -6.67
C ALA A 219 -9.91 10.21 -7.98
N SER A 220 -8.81 10.91 -8.26
CA SER A 220 -8.64 11.77 -9.46
C SER A 220 -7.94 11.09 -10.63
N LEU A 221 -7.40 9.87 -10.45
CA LEU A 221 -6.61 9.18 -11.47
C LEU A 221 -7.35 9.00 -12.78
N LYS A 222 -6.70 9.36 -13.86
CA LYS A 222 -7.16 9.17 -15.25
C LYS A 222 -6.48 7.96 -15.88
N VAL A 223 -6.89 7.60 -17.08
CA VAL A 223 -6.31 6.46 -17.83
C VAL A 223 -4.82 6.69 -18.15
N GLU A 224 -4.45 7.94 -18.45
CA GLU A 224 -3.07 8.35 -18.75
C GLU A 224 -2.12 8.29 -17.56
N ASP A 225 -2.64 8.12 -16.33
CA ASP A 225 -1.83 7.98 -15.14
C ASP A 225 -1.43 6.53 -14.86
N ASN A 226 -1.98 5.59 -15.65
CA ASN A 226 -1.66 4.18 -15.51
C ASN A 226 -0.16 3.93 -15.73
N GLY A 227 0.48 3.30 -14.75
CA GLY A 227 1.91 3.00 -14.78
C GLY A 227 2.81 4.13 -14.28
N LYS A 228 2.28 5.26 -13.80
CA LYS A 228 3.09 6.37 -13.28
C LYS A 228 3.58 6.15 -11.85
N PHE A 229 4.64 6.86 -11.51
CA PHE A 229 5.12 7.06 -10.15
C PHE A 229 4.74 8.47 -9.69
N LEU A 230 3.86 8.54 -8.68
CA LEU A 230 3.22 9.78 -8.25
C LEU A 230 3.53 10.06 -6.77
N LEU A 231 3.71 11.32 -6.43
CA LEU A 231 3.74 11.79 -5.06
C LEU A 231 2.30 11.97 -4.54
N TYR A 232 2.09 11.88 -3.26
CA TYR A 232 0.77 12.05 -2.60
C TYR A 232 0.01 13.33 -3.01
N ASN A 233 0.69 14.34 -3.53
CA ASN A 233 0.13 15.62 -3.98
C ASN A 233 0.00 15.74 -5.51
N ASP A 234 -0.08 14.63 -6.22
CA ASP A 234 -0.24 14.51 -7.68
C ASP A 234 0.99 14.90 -8.52
N ALA A 235 2.13 15.20 -7.91
CA ALA A 235 3.35 15.44 -8.67
C ALA A 235 3.91 14.11 -9.21
N GLU A 236 4.29 14.08 -10.48
CA GLU A 236 4.95 12.91 -11.08
C GLU A 236 6.42 12.86 -10.64
N LEU A 237 6.85 11.70 -10.17
CA LEU A 237 8.22 11.43 -9.77
C LEU A 237 8.98 10.70 -10.87
N LEU A 238 10.28 10.96 -10.92
CA LEU A 238 11.19 10.21 -11.80
C LEU A 238 11.52 8.85 -11.16
N TRP A 239 11.67 7.85 -12.04
CA TRP A 239 12.06 6.48 -11.65
C TRP A 239 13.48 6.38 -11.10
#